data_9f98ae6787a49cf0e87479379b9593af
#
_entry.id   9f98ae6787a49cf0e87479379b9593af
#
_cell.length_a   1.000
_cell.length_b   1.000
_cell.length_c   1.000
_cell.angle_alpha   90.00
_cell.angle_beta   90.00
_cell.angle_gamma   90.00
#
_symmetry.space_group_name_H-M   'P 1'
#
loop_
_entity.id
_entity.type
_entity.pdbx_description
1 polymer ?
#
loop_
_entity_poly.entity_id
_entity_poly.type
_entity_poly.pdbx_seq_one_letter_code
_entity_poly.pdbx_strand_id
1 'polypeptide(L)'
;MYRPISSRLSIYSLWTVLTVVTISSGALQAASKAENQAKSQRMVQEALHREIYGAEADRTALLQEAAALDPNNDAAMWHQGFVKIHKKWTDADEIPREMKDSLKVTAYLKLRKEMEDTAQGHMAIADWCAQRGLDAQERAHLTKALDHNPDHADARNRLGFRRVNDQWMSNEEILAGQQQREMERTSLTEWRPQLEKLRDALNHRSEFKRNVAADRIRNISDVNAIPAMEVVLSTNSEAAASLVVDALRKMPGHRSAQSLVRHAVFSPSETIRDMAAMALKSRAKEQYIPALLTMMFTPIKSRTQIFRGQNGNMMYRHSFYREGQAEHQQLVMTTEYRRVARLNGDRRETVARAFNDAQENARQREAQLLRQNRLTEVTNGRIAQVLKTTSDNNVPTKPTEWWSWWNNENEVFVQGEKTTTTLAQNETVTLADRVTGPNDLDSSGSQRALDCLAAGTPVWTAMGRTSVEEVQVGDLVLAQNPDTGELAYKPVLQTTIRPEGQLVRVHVGTEYFETSGGHLFWVSGEGWVKARNLESGMELHSVNKTLRVDHVEDGGELKTYNLVVADFNTYFAGNSRILCHDNTIRQPTDAVVPGLIEE
;
A
#
# COMPACT_ATOMS: atom_id res chain seq x y z
N MET A 1 61.31 -25.62 71.10
CA MET A 1 60.06 -24.89 70.96
C MET A 1 59.74 -24.82 69.46
N TYR A 2 58.90 -25.72 69.00
CA TYR A 2 58.47 -25.77 67.59
C TYR A 2 57.11 -25.02 67.43
N ARG A 3 57.02 -24.09 66.49
CA ARG A 3 55.77 -23.56 66.02
C ARG A 3 55.39 -24.18 64.67
N PRO A 4 54.18 -24.67 64.45
CA PRO A 4 53.75 -25.18 63.17
C PRO A 4 53.34 -24.06 62.27
N ILE A 5 53.80 -24.13 61.04
CA ILE A 5 53.33 -23.27 59.90
C ILE A 5 52.04 -23.87 59.40
N SER A 6 50.94 -23.10 59.50
CA SER A 6 49.65 -23.46 58.93
C SER A 6 49.64 -23.15 57.45
N SER A 7 49.45 -24.15 56.60
CA SER A 7 49.25 -24.10 55.19
C SER A 7 47.84 -23.55 54.89
N ARG A 8 47.74 -22.27 54.44
CA ARG A 8 46.58 -21.75 53.75
C ARG A 8 46.92 -21.64 52.28
N LEU A 9 46.75 -22.72 51.56
CA LEU A 9 46.76 -22.75 50.10
C LEU A 9 45.69 -23.73 49.63
N SER A 10 44.84 -23.31 48.68
CA SER A 10 44.01 -24.23 47.94
C SER A 10 42.48 -24.17 48.16
N ILE A 11 41.89 -22.97 48.08
CA ILE A 11 40.44 -22.86 47.79
C ILE A 11 40.16 -21.96 46.60
N TYR A 12 41.10 -21.10 46.18
CA TYR A 12 40.86 -20.17 45.05
C TYR A 12 41.08 -20.78 43.66
N SER A 13 41.77 -21.92 43.53
CA SER A 13 42.03 -22.54 42.23
C SER A 13 40.90 -23.42 41.69
N LEU A 14 39.97 -23.89 42.55
CA LEU A 14 38.82 -24.69 42.07
C LEU A 14 37.69 -23.86 41.49
N TRP A 15 37.50 -22.63 41.96
CA TRP A 15 36.44 -21.75 41.47
C TRP A 15 36.76 -21.11 40.11
N THR A 16 38.02 -20.81 39.82
CA THR A 16 38.45 -20.27 38.53
C THR A 16 38.39 -21.28 37.40
N VAL A 17 38.66 -22.54 37.65
CA VAL A 17 38.53 -23.60 36.63
C VAL A 17 37.06 -23.92 36.33
N LEU A 18 36.17 -23.89 37.33
CA LEU A 18 34.75 -24.17 37.12
C LEU A 18 34.05 -23.03 36.35
N THR A 19 34.42 -21.76 36.56
CA THR A 19 33.86 -20.61 35.84
C THR A 19 34.37 -20.52 34.40
N VAL A 20 35.63 -20.86 34.12
CA VAL A 20 36.18 -20.90 32.77
C VAL A 20 35.57 -22.02 31.93
N VAL A 21 35.33 -23.20 32.52
CA VAL A 21 34.67 -24.32 31.80
C VAL A 21 33.18 -24.02 31.51
N THR A 22 32.47 -23.35 32.40
CA THR A 22 31.06 -22.98 32.15
C THR A 22 30.93 -21.85 31.13
N ILE A 23 31.85 -20.87 31.09
CA ILE A 23 31.87 -19.81 30.08
C ILE A 23 32.25 -20.39 28.70
N SER A 24 33.21 -21.30 28.63
CA SER A 24 33.58 -21.95 27.37
C SER A 24 32.49 -22.88 26.82
N SER A 25 31.76 -23.60 27.68
CA SER A 25 30.65 -24.45 27.23
C SER A 25 29.44 -23.60 26.74
N GLY A 26 29.14 -22.51 27.41
CA GLY A 26 28.09 -21.59 26.98
C GLY A 26 28.41 -20.87 25.63
N ALA A 27 29.65 -20.45 25.44
CA ALA A 27 30.12 -19.88 24.20
C ALA A 27 30.13 -20.91 23.04
N LEU A 28 30.50 -22.15 23.30
CA LEU A 28 30.47 -23.21 22.30
C LEU A 28 29.04 -23.61 21.92
N GLN A 29 28.13 -23.66 22.89
CA GLN A 29 26.70 -23.91 22.63
C GLN A 29 26.04 -22.73 21.87
N ALA A 30 26.38 -21.49 22.19
CA ALA A 30 25.89 -20.32 21.46
C ALA A 30 26.42 -20.28 20.02
N ALA A 31 27.68 -20.60 19.79
CA ALA A 31 28.27 -20.70 18.46
C ALA A 31 27.61 -21.82 17.62
N SER A 32 27.42 -23.01 18.21
CA SER A 32 26.72 -24.13 17.58
C SER A 32 25.26 -23.78 17.24
N LYS A 33 24.56 -23.03 18.10
CA LYS A 33 23.20 -22.58 17.85
C LYS A 33 23.14 -21.57 16.70
N ALA A 34 24.04 -20.59 16.66
CA ALA A 34 24.10 -19.61 15.57
C ALA A 34 24.46 -20.29 14.24
N GLU A 35 25.32 -21.27 14.23
CA GLU A 35 25.66 -22.06 13.05
C GLU A 35 24.44 -22.85 12.53
N ASN A 36 23.70 -23.50 13.43
CA ASN A 36 22.47 -24.22 13.09
C ASN A 36 21.39 -23.28 12.53
N GLN A 37 21.24 -22.09 13.10
CA GLN A 37 20.31 -21.07 12.57
C GLN A 37 20.70 -20.63 11.17
N ALA A 38 21.98 -20.31 10.95
CA ALA A 38 22.47 -19.90 9.64
C ALA A 38 22.35 -21.04 8.60
N LYS A 39 22.56 -22.30 9.01
CA LYS A 39 22.37 -23.47 8.15
C LYS A 39 20.89 -23.65 7.81
N SER A 40 20.00 -23.57 8.79
CA SER A 40 18.55 -23.66 8.61
C SER A 40 18.03 -22.60 7.64
N GLN A 41 18.48 -21.34 7.79
CA GLN A 41 18.10 -20.26 6.86
C GLN A 41 18.54 -20.55 5.42
N ARG A 42 19.79 -20.99 5.22
CA ARG A 42 20.29 -21.37 3.88
C ARG A 42 19.49 -22.51 3.27
N MET A 43 19.08 -23.49 4.07
CA MET A 43 18.27 -24.61 3.59
C MET A 43 16.87 -24.14 3.17
N VAL A 44 16.27 -23.18 3.88
CA VAL A 44 15.01 -22.57 3.45
C VAL A 44 15.19 -21.85 2.10
N GLN A 45 16.24 -21.04 1.94
CA GLN A 45 16.51 -20.35 0.67
C GLN A 45 16.69 -21.36 -0.48
N GLU A 46 17.46 -22.42 -0.25
CA GLU A 46 17.64 -23.48 -1.24
C GLU A 46 16.32 -24.21 -1.57
N ALA A 47 15.48 -24.46 -0.54
CA ALA A 47 14.16 -25.06 -0.76
C ALA A 47 13.25 -24.19 -1.63
N LEU A 48 13.25 -22.89 -1.41
CA LEU A 48 12.47 -21.94 -2.21
C LEU A 48 13.03 -21.82 -3.64
N HIS A 49 14.35 -21.89 -3.81
CA HIS A 49 14.94 -22.00 -5.13
C HIS A 49 14.51 -23.28 -5.88
N ARG A 50 14.40 -24.42 -5.18
CA ARG A 50 13.91 -25.66 -5.78
C ARG A 50 12.47 -25.56 -6.25
N GLU A 51 11.68 -24.74 -5.61
CA GLU A 51 10.31 -24.48 -6.00
C GLU A 51 10.20 -23.88 -7.41
N ILE A 52 11.09 -22.95 -7.78
CA ILE A 52 11.12 -22.33 -9.11
C ILE A 52 11.20 -23.36 -10.23
N TYR A 53 11.83 -24.51 -9.97
CA TYR A 53 12.03 -25.59 -10.93
C TYR A 53 11.05 -26.78 -10.77
N GLY A 54 10.03 -26.63 -9.92
CA GLY A 54 9.05 -27.68 -9.63
C GLY A 54 9.64 -28.91 -8.92
N ALA A 55 10.78 -28.78 -8.24
CA ALA A 55 11.44 -29.88 -7.50
C ALA A 55 10.83 -30.06 -6.09
N GLU A 56 9.56 -30.45 -6.02
CA GLU A 56 8.75 -30.51 -4.81
C GLU A 56 9.33 -31.46 -3.72
N ALA A 57 9.82 -32.64 -4.12
CA ALA A 57 10.37 -33.59 -3.16
C ALA A 57 11.62 -33.05 -2.45
N ASP A 58 12.52 -32.41 -3.19
CA ASP A 58 13.75 -31.81 -2.65
C ASP A 58 13.40 -30.60 -1.76
N ARG A 59 12.44 -29.75 -2.18
CA ARG A 59 11.92 -28.64 -1.41
C ARG A 59 11.40 -29.09 -0.04
N THR A 60 10.54 -30.09 -0.03
CA THR A 60 9.93 -30.61 1.20
C THR A 60 10.99 -31.17 2.16
N ALA A 61 11.94 -31.95 1.65
CA ALA A 61 13.01 -32.53 2.46
C ALA A 61 13.90 -31.43 3.10
N LEU A 62 14.28 -30.40 2.35
CA LEU A 62 15.07 -29.28 2.84
C LEU A 62 14.34 -28.48 3.92
N LEU A 63 13.04 -28.23 3.77
CA LEU A 63 12.24 -27.52 4.76
C LEU A 63 12.08 -28.32 6.06
N GLN A 64 11.91 -29.65 5.97
CA GLN A 64 11.86 -30.52 7.14
C GLN A 64 13.20 -30.55 7.89
N GLU A 65 14.32 -30.65 7.17
CA GLU A 65 15.65 -30.61 7.77
C GLU A 65 15.94 -29.22 8.39
N ALA A 66 15.55 -28.13 7.73
CA ALA A 66 15.69 -26.77 8.25
C ALA A 66 14.93 -26.58 9.57
N ALA A 67 13.69 -27.04 9.65
CA ALA A 67 12.88 -26.99 10.88
C ALA A 67 13.44 -27.89 12.00
N ALA A 68 14.02 -29.03 11.66
CA ALA A 68 14.70 -29.91 12.65
C ALA A 68 15.97 -29.27 13.21
N LEU A 69 16.72 -28.52 12.40
CA LEU A 69 17.94 -27.80 12.82
C LEU A 69 17.64 -26.58 13.69
N ASP A 70 16.61 -25.81 13.31
CA ASP A 70 16.14 -24.65 14.08
C ASP A 70 14.61 -24.62 14.13
N PRO A 71 13.99 -25.16 15.19
CA PRO A 71 12.55 -25.13 15.39
C PRO A 71 11.94 -23.71 15.52
N ASN A 72 12.77 -22.67 15.65
CA ASN A 72 12.34 -21.28 15.67
C ASN A 72 12.50 -20.58 14.31
N ASN A 73 12.86 -21.29 13.26
CA ASN A 73 12.87 -20.76 11.92
C ASN A 73 11.43 -20.67 11.39
N ASP A 74 10.83 -19.48 11.55
CA ASP A 74 9.43 -19.25 11.18
C ASP A 74 9.19 -19.56 9.69
N ALA A 75 10.11 -19.20 8.79
CA ALA A 75 9.98 -19.46 7.36
C ALA A 75 9.93 -20.97 7.03
N ALA A 76 10.75 -21.79 7.71
CA ALA A 76 10.70 -23.24 7.53
C ALA A 76 9.32 -23.82 7.92
N MET A 77 8.67 -23.26 8.92
CA MET A 77 7.34 -23.70 9.36
C MET A 77 6.24 -23.20 8.41
N TRP A 78 6.27 -21.93 8.00
CA TRP A 78 5.25 -21.37 7.09
C TRP A 78 5.18 -22.13 5.78
N HIS A 79 6.33 -22.41 5.17
CA HIS A 79 6.39 -23.14 3.89
C HIS A 79 6.08 -24.63 3.99
N GLN A 80 5.92 -25.17 5.19
CA GLN A 80 5.36 -26.51 5.44
C GLN A 80 3.86 -26.49 5.74
N GLY A 81 3.21 -25.32 5.71
CA GLY A 81 1.76 -25.18 5.95
C GLY A 81 1.37 -24.95 7.40
N PHE A 82 2.32 -24.63 8.27
CA PHE A 82 2.01 -24.29 9.67
C PHE A 82 1.74 -22.79 9.81
N VAL A 83 0.75 -22.46 10.63
CA VAL A 83 0.43 -21.09 11.05
C VAL A 83 0.73 -20.90 12.54
N LYS A 84 1.07 -19.69 12.94
CA LYS A 84 1.41 -19.36 14.34
C LYS A 84 0.20 -18.76 15.05
N ILE A 85 -0.46 -19.53 15.91
CA ILE A 85 -1.61 -19.08 16.70
C ILE A 85 -1.22 -19.04 18.18
N HIS A 86 -1.39 -17.89 18.84
CA HIS A 86 -1.00 -17.70 20.25
C HIS A 86 0.42 -18.20 20.56
N LYS A 87 1.39 -17.94 19.66
CA LYS A 87 2.79 -18.39 19.74
C LYS A 87 3.00 -19.91 19.62
N LYS A 88 1.98 -20.68 19.28
CA LYS A 88 2.06 -22.12 19.00
C LYS A 88 1.94 -22.37 17.51
N TRP A 89 2.77 -23.25 16.98
CA TRP A 89 2.64 -23.74 15.61
C TRP A 89 1.49 -24.76 15.53
N THR A 90 0.58 -24.50 14.61
CA THR A 90 -0.59 -25.37 14.35
C THR A 90 -0.66 -25.59 12.84
N ASP A 91 -0.92 -26.82 12.43
CA ASP A 91 -1.15 -27.13 11.02
C ASP A 91 -2.38 -26.34 10.53
N ALA A 92 -2.28 -25.68 9.39
CA ALA A 92 -3.39 -24.91 8.82
C ALA A 92 -4.64 -25.78 8.59
N ASP A 93 -4.49 -27.09 8.38
CA ASP A 93 -5.58 -28.02 8.20
C ASP A 93 -6.32 -28.39 9.51
N GLU A 94 -5.71 -28.17 10.67
CA GLU A 94 -6.33 -28.40 11.98
C GLU A 94 -7.22 -27.22 12.44
N ILE A 95 -6.91 -25.99 11.97
CA ILE A 95 -7.60 -24.76 12.38
C ILE A 95 -9.11 -24.82 12.18
N PRO A 96 -9.66 -25.33 11.06
CA PRO A 96 -11.12 -25.39 10.88
C PRO A 96 -11.83 -26.23 11.93
N ARG A 97 -11.20 -27.23 12.51
CA ARG A 97 -11.78 -28.02 13.60
C ARG A 97 -11.84 -27.20 14.90
N GLU A 98 -10.71 -26.56 15.26
CA GLU A 98 -10.63 -25.74 16.47
C GLU A 98 -11.61 -24.54 16.41
N MET A 99 -11.75 -23.91 15.26
CA MET A 99 -12.66 -22.77 15.07
C MET A 99 -14.13 -23.17 15.13
N LYS A 100 -14.52 -24.32 14.56
CA LYS A 100 -15.90 -24.84 14.64
C LYS A 100 -16.32 -25.17 16.07
N ASP A 101 -15.39 -25.63 16.89
CA ASP A 101 -15.66 -25.97 18.31
C ASP A 101 -15.67 -24.73 19.21
N SER A 102 -15.31 -23.56 18.70
CA SER A 102 -15.28 -22.30 19.46
C SER A 102 -16.65 -21.68 19.66
N LEU A 103 -17.18 -21.70 20.88
CA LEU A 103 -18.46 -21.08 21.23
C LEU A 103 -18.52 -19.58 20.91
N LYS A 104 -17.40 -18.86 21.07
CA LYS A 104 -17.34 -17.42 20.77
C LYS A 104 -17.43 -17.15 19.27
N VAL A 105 -16.83 -18.00 18.43
CA VAL A 105 -16.91 -17.88 16.97
C VAL A 105 -18.32 -18.20 16.49
N THR A 106 -18.94 -19.26 17.00
CA THR A 106 -20.34 -19.61 16.69
C THR A 106 -21.30 -18.48 17.07
N ALA A 107 -21.12 -17.87 18.24
CA ALA A 107 -21.93 -16.72 18.67
C ALA A 107 -21.70 -15.49 17.79
N TYR A 108 -20.46 -15.22 17.37
CA TYR A 108 -20.13 -14.16 16.41
C TYR A 108 -20.85 -14.35 15.07
N LEU A 109 -20.77 -15.55 14.49
CA LEU A 109 -21.40 -15.83 13.20
C LEU A 109 -22.92 -15.65 13.25
N LYS A 110 -23.57 -16.01 14.36
CA LYS A 110 -24.99 -15.76 14.58
C LYS A 110 -25.31 -14.26 14.65
N LEU A 111 -24.55 -13.51 15.48
CA LEU A 111 -24.73 -12.07 15.65
C LEU A 111 -24.53 -11.32 14.32
N ARG A 112 -23.48 -11.68 13.56
CA ARG A 112 -23.19 -11.08 12.24
C ARG A 112 -24.35 -11.27 11.26
N LYS A 113 -25.01 -12.42 11.28
CA LYS A 113 -26.15 -12.71 10.39
C LYS A 113 -27.40 -11.89 10.72
N GLU A 114 -27.55 -11.46 11.97
CA GLU A 114 -28.72 -10.70 12.46
C GLU A 114 -28.48 -9.17 12.41
N MET A 115 -27.27 -8.71 12.12
CA MET A 115 -26.88 -7.32 12.12
C MET A 115 -27.37 -6.56 10.87
N GLU A 116 -27.69 -5.27 11.04
CA GLU A 116 -27.91 -4.34 9.94
C GLU A 116 -26.58 -3.86 9.35
N ASP A 117 -26.45 -3.80 8.01
CA ASP A 117 -25.26 -3.30 7.30
C ASP A 117 -25.23 -1.76 7.34
N THR A 118 -24.92 -1.21 8.52
CA THR A 118 -24.80 0.22 8.81
C THR A 118 -23.55 0.50 9.64
N ALA A 119 -23.06 1.74 9.64
CA ALA A 119 -21.93 2.13 10.50
C ALA A 119 -22.18 1.75 11.97
N GLN A 120 -23.39 1.96 12.48
CA GLN A 120 -23.74 1.65 13.87
C GLN A 120 -23.80 0.14 14.12
N GLY A 121 -24.34 -0.65 13.18
CA GLY A 121 -24.36 -2.11 13.26
C GLY A 121 -22.95 -2.70 13.31
N HIS A 122 -22.07 -2.23 12.42
CA HIS A 122 -20.68 -2.66 12.42
C HIS A 122 -19.92 -2.23 13.68
N MET A 123 -20.14 -1.04 14.22
CA MET A 123 -19.57 -0.61 15.49
C MET A 123 -20.03 -1.49 16.65
N ALA A 124 -21.31 -1.84 16.72
CA ALA A 124 -21.86 -2.71 17.78
C ALA A 124 -21.22 -4.11 17.75
N ILE A 125 -21.03 -4.69 16.57
CA ILE A 125 -20.30 -5.96 16.45
C ILE A 125 -18.83 -5.82 16.80
N ALA A 126 -18.16 -4.74 16.37
CA ALA A 126 -16.77 -4.48 16.74
C ALA A 126 -16.60 -4.43 18.27
N ASP A 127 -17.52 -3.77 18.98
CA ASP A 127 -17.53 -3.73 20.44
C ASP A 127 -17.72 -5.12 21.06
N TRP A 128 -18.62 -5.89 20.50
CA TRP A 128 -18.88 -7.26 20.94
C TRP A 128 -17.64 -8.16 20.72
N CYS A 129 -16.94 -8.00 19.59
CA CYS A 129 -15.70 -8.73 19.25
C CYS A 129 -14.56 -8.34 20.20
N ALA A 130 -14.35 -7.04 20.46
CA ALA A 130 -13.32 -6.54 21.36
C ALA A 130 -13.45 -7.14 22.77
N GLN A 131 -14.67 -7.21 23.33
CA GLN A 131 -14.93 -7.78 24.64
C GLN A 131 -14.60 -9.29 24.74
N ARG A 132 -14.44 -9.98 23.60
CA ARG A 132 -14.21 -11.43 23.52
C ARG A 132 -12.87 -11.80 22.93
N GLY A 133 -12.02 -10.82 22.65
CA GLY A 133 -10.70 -11.03 22.07
C GLY A 133 -10.78 -11.62 20.66
N LEU A 134 -11.73 -11.16 19.86
CA LEU A 134 -11.85 -11.44 18.43
C LEU A 134 -11.31 -10.28 17.61
N ASP A 135 -10.02 -9.97 17.81
CA ASP A 135 -9.36 -8.75 17.31
C ASP A 135 -9.41 -8.63 15.79
N ALA A 136 -9.30 -9.75 15.08
CA ALA A 136 -9.37 -9.78 13.63
C ALA A 136 -10.77 -9.39 13.11
N GLN A 137 -11.82 -9.93 13.73
CA GLN A 137 -13.21 -9.61 13.41
C GLN A 137 -13.55 -8.17 13.81
N GLU A 138 -13.09 -7.71 14.97
CA GLU A 138 -13.21 -6.31 15.39
C GLU A 138 -12.65 -5.39 14.30
N ARG A 139 -11.41 -5.62 13.86
CA ARG A 139 -10.76 -4.83 12.83
C ARG A 139 -11.57 -4.81 11.53
N ALA A 140 -12.09 -5.95 11.09
CA ALA A 140 -12.89 -6.03 9.88
C ALA A 140 -14.16 -5.17 9.97
N HIS A 141 -14.89 -5.25 11.10
CA HIS A 141 -16.10 -4.45 11.28
C HIS A 141 -15.82 -2.96 11.51
N LEU A 142 -14.73 -2.58 12.17
CA LEU A 142 -14.29 -1.18 12.25
C LEU A 142 -13.97 -0.61 10.86
N THR A 143 -13.27 -1.38 10.03
CA THR A 143 -12.98 -0.99 8.65
C THR A 143 -14.27 -0.81 7.84
N LYS A 144 -15.20 -1.75 7.97
CA LYS A 144 -16.50 -1.67 7.29
C LYS A 144 -17.36 -0.52 7.78
N ALA A 145 -17.30 -0.17 9.06
CA ALA A 145 -17.97 1.02 9.59
C ALA A 145 -17.46 2.32 8.94
N LEU A 146 -16.17 2.38 8.56
CA LEU A 146 -15.60 3.52 7.83
C LEU A 146 -16.07 3.61 6.38
N ASP A 147 -16.47 2.51 5.74
CA ASP A 147 -17.10 2.56 4.42
C ASP A 147 -18.44 3.34 4.47
N HIS A 148 -19.19 3.17 5.56
CA HIS A 148 -20.45 3.89 5.79
C HIS A 148 -20.24 5.31 6.35
N ASN A 149 -19.21 5.51 7.18
CA ASN A 149 -18.88 6.81 7.78
C ASN A 149 -17.35 6.99 7.85
N PRO A 150 -16.71 7.56 6.82
CA PRO A 150 -15.25 7.72 6.74
C PRO A 150 -14.61 8.53 7.87
N ASP A 151 -15.35 9.44 8.51
CA ASP A 151 -14.88 10.29 9.60
C ASP A 151 -15.25 9.78 11.00
N HIS A 152 -15.68 8.51 11.12
CA HIS A 152 -16.04 7.94 12.42
C HIS A 152 -14.82 7.87 13.35
N ALA A 153 -14.73 8.83 14.26
CA ALA A 153 -13.53 9.06 15.08
C ALA A 153 -13.13 7.85 15.94
N ASP A 154 -14.11 7.15 16.55
CA ASP A 154 -13.83 5.97 17.37
C ASP A 154 -13.29 4.82 16.53
N ALA A 155 -13.89 4.53 15.38
CA ALA A 155 -13.40 3.50 14.46
C ALA A 155 -11.96 3.82 13.97
N ARG A 156 -11.70 5.07 13.59
CA ARG A 156 -10.36 5.53 13.20
C ARG A 156 -9.33 5.34 14.32
N ASN A 157 -9.66 5.79 15.53
CA ASN A 157 -8.76 5.67 16.68
C ASN A 157 -8.43 4.21 17.03
N ARG A 158 -9.44 3.32 17.01
CA ARG A 158 -9.27 1.88 17.29
C ARG A 158 -8.47 1.17 16.20
N LEU A 159 -8.60 1.59 14.96
CA LEU A 159 -7.77 1.13 13.84
C LEU A 159 -6.35 1.72 13.83
N GLY A 160 -6.00 2.54 14.83
CA GLY A 160 -4.66 3.11 14.97
C GLY A 160 -4.42 4.38 14.17
N PHE A 161 -5.46 4.97 13.57
CA PHE A 161 -5.33 6.29 12.94
C PHE A 161 -5.24 7.39 14.00
N ARG A 162 -4.48 8.42 13.67
CA ARG A 162 -4.35 9.64 14.47
C ARG A 162 -4.64 10.86 13.62
N ARG A 163 -5.24 11.88 14.21
CA ARG A 163 -5.48 13.13 13.52
C ARG A 163 -4.23 14.02 13.59
N VAL A 164 -3.61 14.25 12.43
CA VAL A 164 -2.41 15.08 12.26
C VAL A 164 -2.75 16.18 11.25
N ASN A 165 -2.65 17.45 11.64
CA ASN A 165 -3.01 18.60 10.78
C ASN A 165 -4.38 18.45 10.12
N ASP A 166 -5.39 18.05 10.90
CA ASP A 166 -6.76 17.79 10.46
C ASP A 166 -6.96 16.63 9.47
N GLN A 167 -5.94 15.81 9.23
CA GLN A 167 -6.01 14.60 8.43
C GLN A 167 -5.84 13.35 9.28
N TRP A 168 -6.61 12.30 8.97
CA TRP A 168 -6.42 11.00 9.58
C TRP A 168 -5.22 10.29 8.95
N MET A 169 -4.23 9.95 9.75
CA MET A 169 -3.03 9.22 9.35
C MET A 169 -2.89 7.95 10.17
N SER A 170 -2.53 6.85 9.51
CA SER A 170 -2.20 5.61 10.21
C SER A 170 -0.87 5.73 10.96
N ASN A 171 -0.63 4.86 11.93
CA ASN A 171 0.66 4.80 12.61
C ASN A 171 1.79 4.46 11.61
N GLU A 172 1.52 3.62 10.61
CA GLU A 172 2.47 3.26 9.55
C GLU A 172 2.83 4.47 8.69
N GLU A 173 1.87 5.28 8.26
CA GLU A 173 2.13 6.52 7.52
C GLU A 173 2.95 7.52 8.34
N ILE A 174 2.66 7.64 9.64
CA ILE A 174 3.42 8.50 10.55
C ILE A 174 4.86 8.01 10.69
N LEU A 175 5.07 6.70 10.90
CA LEU A 175 6.39 6.07 11.01
C LEU A 175 7.16 6.15 9.69
N ALA A 176 6.53 5.85 8.56
CA ALA A 176 7.13 5.98 7.24
C ALA A 176 7.58 7.42 6.97
N GLY A 177 6.76 8.40 7.33
CA GLY A 177 7.12 9.81 7.23
C GLY A 177 8.28 10.21 8.16
N GLN A 178 8.40 9.61 9.34
CA GLN A 178 9.56 9.82 10.23
C GLN A 178 10.83 9.17 9.67
N GLN A 179 10.75 7.94 9.21
CA GLN A 179 11.86 7.21 8.60
C GLN A 179 12.37 7.94 7.35
N GLN A 180 11.45 8.42 6.50
CA GLN A 180 11.80 9.20 5.31
C GLN A 180 12.59 10.46 5.67
N ARG A 181 12.13 11.25 6.66
CA ARG A 181 12.84 12.45 7.12
C ARG A 181 14.21 12.12 7.70
N GLU A 182 14.33 11.03 8.45
CA GLU A 182 15.63 10.62 9.02
C GLU A 182 16.61 10.19 7.92
N MET A 183 16.14 9.44 6.92
CA MET A 183 16.95 9.06 5.76
C MET A 183 17.40 10.28 4.95
N GLU A 184 16.51 11.25 4.73
CA GLU A 184 16.86 12.51 4.06
C GLU A 184 17.93 13.28 4.84
N ARG A 185 17.80 13.34 6.16
CA ARG A 185 18.79 13.99 7.04
C ARG A 185 20.14 13.28 6.99
N THR A 186 20.15 11.96 7.07
CA THR A 186 21.37 11.14 7.00
C THR A 186 22.05 11.30 5.64
N SER A 187 21.26 11.16 4.56
CA SER A 187 21.74 11.38 3.19
C SER A 187 22.40 12.75 3.01
N LEU A 188 21.74 13.82 3.46
CA LEU A 188 22.29 15.16 3.36
C LEU A 188 23.56 15.33 4.21
N THR A 189 23.66 14.67 5.34
CA THR A 189 24.84 14.75 6.21
C THR A 189 26.05 14.02 5.60
N GLU A 190 25.83 12.82 5.06
CA GLU A 190 26.90 11.94 4.58
C GLU A 190 27.30 12.24 3.12
N TRP A 191 26.31 12.40 2.24
CA TRP A 191 26.52 12.50 0.80
C TRP A 191 26.70 13.93 0.29
N ARG A 192 26.06 14.93 0.89
CA ARG A 192 26.13 16.31 0.42
C ARG A 192 27.54 16.82 0.25
N PRO A 193 28.50 16.67 1.23
CA PRO A 193 29.85 17.16 1.07
C PRO A 193 30.62 16.51 -0.08
N GLN A 194 30.32 15.22 -0.35
CA GLN A 194 30.94 14.47 -1.45
C GLN A 194 30.40 14.94 -2.80
N LEU A 195 29.09 15.12 -2.90
CA LEU A 195 28.41 15.55 -4.12
C LEU A 195 28.71 17.00 -4.47
N GLU A 196 28.88 17.89 -3.49
CA GLU A 196 29.33 19.27 -3.70
C GLU A 196 30.73 19.32 -4.33
N LYS A 197 31.66 18.48 -3.87
CA LYS A 197 32.99 18.33 -4.49
C LYS A 197 32.89 17.81 -5.93
N LEU A 198 32.02 16.86 -6.20
CA LEU A 198 31.79 16.34 -7.56
C LEU A 198 31.15 17.39 -8.46
N ARG A 199 30.16 18.14 -7.96
CA ARG A 199 29.53 19.26 -8.66
C ARG A 199 30.56 20.32 -9.03
N ASP A 200 31.42 20.69 -8.11
CA ASP A 200 32.46 21.68 -8.36
C ASP A 200 33.49 21.17 -9.37
N ALA A 201 33.81 19.87 -9.34
CA ALA A 201 34.67 19.22 -10.31
C ALA A 201 34.04 19.14 -11.72
N LEU A 202 32.71 19.05 -11.87
CA LEU A 202 32.03 19.14 -13.16
C LEU A 202 32.23 20.50 -13.84
N ASN A 203 32.45 21.58 -13.06
CA ASN A 203 32.69 22.93 -13.57
C ASN A 203 34.18 23.26 -13.69
N HIS A 204 35.07 22.27 -13.50
CA HIS A 204 36.52 22.51 -13.55
C HIS A 204 37.00 22.75 -14.98
N ARG A 205 38.05 23.60 -15.17
CA ARG A 205 38.64 23.90 -16.50
C ARG A 205 39.21 22.67 -17.21
N SER A 206 39.78 21.72 -16.45
CA SER A 206 40.34 20.47 -17.00
C SER A 206 39.20 19.50 -17.37
N GLU A 207 39.18 19.11 -18.64
CA GLU A 207 38.23 18.10 -19.17
C GLU A 207 38.39 16.76 -18.46
N PHE A 208 39.62 16.33 -18.18
CA PHE A 208 39.90 15.11 -17.44
C PHE A 208 39.19 15.09 -16.07
N LYS A 209 39.27 16.20 -15.32
CA LYS A 209 38.60 16.29 -14.01
C LYS A 209 37.08 16.28 -14.14
N ARG A 210 36.50 16.92 -15.18
CA ARG A 210 35.06 16.87 -15.46
C ARG A 210 34.60 15.45 -15.77
N ASN A 211 35.35 14.74 -16.63
CA ASN A 211 35.00 13.37 -17.01
C ASN A 211 35.09 12.40 -15.82
N VAL A 212 36.15 12.52 -14.99
CA VAL A 212 36.26 11.71 -13.77
C VAL A 212 35.10 11.98 -12.80
N ALA A 213 34.66 13.23 -12.63
CA ALA A 213 33.53 13.57 -11.79
C ALA A 213 32.23 13.02 -12.36
N ALA A 214 32.01 13.14 -13.66
CA ALA A 214 30.84 12.60 -14.35
C ALA A 214 30.75 11.07 -14.20
N ASP A 215 31.85 10.35 -14.38
CA ASP A 215 31.89 8.90 -14.23
C ASP A 215 31.65 8.44 -12.79
N ARG A 216 32.18 9.20 -11.81
CA ARG A 216 31.88 8.91 -10.40
C ARG A 216 30.41 9.09 -10.08
N ILE A 217 29.75 10.14 -10.59
CA ILE A 217 28.31 10.36 -10.37
C ILE A 217 27.51 9.25 -11.02
N ARG A 218 27.80 8.87 -12.27
CA ARG A 218 27.10 7.78 -12.99
C ARG A 218 27.20 6.41 -12.32
N ASN A 219 28.22 6.21 -11.50
CA ASN A 219 28.50 4.95 -10.82
C ASN A 219 28.15 4.96 -9.33
N ILE A 220 27.44 5.98 -8.85
CA ILE A 220 26.81 5.94 -7.52
C ILE A 220 25.69 4.89 -7.56
N SER A 221 25.82 3.86 -6.73
CA SER A 221 24.82 2.77 -6.60
C SER A 221 24.07 2.78 -5.26
N ASP A 222 24.54 3.56 -4.28
CA ASP A 222 23.88 3.66 -2.99
C ASP A 222 22.58 4.48 -3.09
N VAL A 223 21.45 3.81 -2.85
CA VAL A 223 20.11 4.43 -2.86
C VAL A 223 19.94 5.52 -1.79
N ASN A 224 20.76 5.51 -0.73
CA ASN A 224 20.74 6.55 0.28
C ASN A 224 21.36 7.87 -0.22
N ALA A 225 22.08 7.87 -1.33
CA ALA A 225 22.58 9.08 -1.97
C ALA A 225 21.48 9.90 -2.68
N ILE A 226 20.35 9.28 -3.03
CA ILE A 226 19.32 9.89 -3.88
C ILE A 226 18.86 11.27 -3.38
N PRO A 227 18.44 11.48 -2.11
CA PRO A 227 18.00 12.79 -1.65
C PRO A 227 19.06 13.89 -1.82
N ALA A 228 20.33 13.56 -1.53
CA ALA A 228 21.43 14.50 -1.69
C ALA A 228 21.75 14.77 -3.17
N MET A 229 21.67 13.75 -4.05
CA MET A 229 21.84 13.92 -5.50
C MET A 229 20.79 14.86 -6.07
N GLU A 230 19.55 14.74 -5.66
CA GLU A 230 18.48 15.65 -6.11
C GLU A 230 18.72 17.10 -5.71
N VAL A 231 19.13 17.33 -4.46
CA VAL A 231 19.37 18.68 -3.96
C VAL A 231 20.63 19.32 -4.56
N VAL A 232 21.72 18.56 -4.70
CA VAL A 232 23.03 19.11 -5.05
C VAL A 232 23.28 19.13 -6.55
N LEU A 233 22.83 18.10 -7.27
CA LEU A 233 23.15 17.90 -8.68
C LEU A 233 21.97 18.20 -9.61
N SER A 234 20.77 17.71 -9.32
CA SER A 234 19.62 17.82 -10.22
C SER A 234 19.16 19.26 -10.45
N THR A 235 19.40 20.15 -9.48
CA THR A 235 19.05 21.57 -9.57
C THR A 235 20.16 22.46 -10.14
N ASN A 236 21.37 21.92 -10.32
CA ASN A 236 22.54 22.71 -10.68
C ASN A 236 22.62 23.03 -12.19
N SER A 237 22.50 22.02 -13.04
CA SER A 237 22.52 22.15 -14.49
C SER A 237 21.90 20.95 -15.17
N GLU A 238 21.48 21.11 -16.44
CA GLU A 238 20.95 20.01 -17.25
C GLU A 238 21.96 18.86 -17.37
N ALA A 239 23.25 19.18 -17.58
CA ALA A 239 24.29 18.18 -17.65
C ALA A 239 24.47 17.40 -16.33
N ALA A 240 24.38 18.05 -15.17
CA ALA A 240 24.41 17.36 -13.88
C ALA A 240 23.15 16.52 -13.65
N ALA A 241 21.98 17.03 -14.01
CA ALA A 241 20.73 16.30 -13.92
C ALA A 241 20.72 15.03 -14.80
N SER A 242 21.33 15.08 -16.01
CA SER A 242 21.44 13.90 -16.88
C SER A 242 22.29 12.80 -16.23
N LEU A 243 23.38 13.17 -15.54
CA LEU A 243 24.22 12.21 -14.80
C LEU A 243 23.46 11.55 -13.63
N VAL A 244 22.57 12.33 -12.96
CA VAL A 244 21.70 11.78 -11.91
C VAL A 244 20.73 10.77 -12.49
N VAL A 245 20.07 11.07 -13.61
CA VAL A 245 19.17 10.13 -14.30
C VAL A 245 19.92 8.87 -14.75
N ASP A 246 21.14 9.00 -15.25
CA ASP A 246 21.99 7.86 -15.63
C ASP A 246 22.32 6.96 -14.42
N ALA A 247 22.62 7.55 -13.26
CA ALA A 247 22.85 6.81 -12.02
C ALA A 247 21.57 6.11 -11.53
N LEU A 248 20.45 6.85 -11.47
CA LEU A 248 19.16 6.33 -11.05
C LEU A 248 18.67 5.15 -11.91
N ARG A 249 18.96 5.19 -13.23
CA ARG A 249 18.63 4.09 -14.14
C ARG A 249 19.28 2.77 -13.73
N LYS A 250 20.49 2.82 -13.15
CA LYS A 250 21.24 1.64 -12.69
C LYS A 250 20.87 1.19 -11.28
N MET A 251 20.32 2.08 -10.45
CA MET A 251 19.95 1.77 -9.07
C MET A 251 18.64 0.95 -9.05
N PRO A 252 18.59 -0.21 -8.39
CA PRO A 252 17.35 -0.99 -8.28
C PRO A 252 16.36 -0.36 -7.31
N GLY A 253 15.11 -0.88 -7.33
CA GLY A 253 14.12 -0.67 -6.29
C GLY A 253 13.25 0.59 -6.46
N HIS A 254 12.27 0.67 -5.58
CA HIS A 254 11.18 1.65 -5.63
C HIS A 254 11.66 3.12 -5.48
N ARG A 255 12.67 3.38 -4.64
CA ARG A 255 13.16 4.75 -4.40
C ARG A 255 13.77 5.41 -5.65
N SER A 256 14.56 4.67 -6.40
CA SER A 256 15.12 5.17 -7.67
C SER A 256 14.02 5.40 -8.71
N ALA A 257 13.00 4.53 -8.77
CA ALA A 257 11.84 4.71 -9.62
C ALA A 257 11.05 5.98 -9.24
N GLN A 258 10.82 6.24 -7.96
CA GLN A 258 10.17 7.47 -7.47
C GLN A 258 10.96 8.74 -7.84
N SER A 259 12.28 8.69 -7.75
CA SER A 259 13.14 9.81 -8.17
C SER A 259 13.07 10.03 -9.68
N LEU A 260 13.10 8.96 -10.49
CA LEU A 260 12.88 9.04 -11.93
C LEU A 260 11.50 9.63 -12.28
N VAL A 261 10.44 9.28 -11.55
CA VAL A 261 9.12 9.90 -11.71
C VAL A 261 9.18 11.42 -11.50
N ARG A 262 9.85 11.87 -10.44
CA ARG A 262 10.02 13.31 -10.20
C ARG A 262 10.74 14.01 -11.35
N HIS A 263 11.84 13.43 -11.86
CA HIS A 263 12.55 13.97 -13.02
C HIS A 263 11.68 13.96 -14.28
N ALA A 264 10.94 12.89 -14.55
CA ALA A 264 10.11 12.75 -15.74
C ALA A 264 8.94 13.75 -15.78
N VAL A 265 8.43 14.17 -14.62
CA VAL A 265 7.27 15.08 -14.54
C VAL A 265 7.70 16.54 -14.29
N PHE A 266 8.61 16.77 -13.35
CA PHE A 266 8.88 18.09 -12.82
C PHE A 266 10.17 18.74 -13.32
N SER A 267 11.06 18.01 -14.01
CA SER A 267 12.26 18.65 -14.59
C SER A 267 11.85 19.79 -15.54
N PRO A 268 12.51 20.96 -15.48
CA PRO A 268 12.31 22.03 -16.43
C PRO A 268 12.77 21.65 -17.85
N SER A 269 13.84 20.83 -17.97
CA SER A 269 14.37 20.37 -19.25
C SER A 269 13.53 19.22 -19.82
N GLU A 270 13.12 19.33 -21.08
CA GLU A 270 12.43 18.28 -21.82
C GLU A 270 13.33 17.05 -22.01
N THR A 271 14.60 17.27 -22.34
CA THR A 271 15.62 16.21 -22.48
C THR A 271 15.68 15.33 -21.23
N ILE A 272 15.72 15.95 -20.05
CA ILE A 272 15.78 15.21 -18.77
C ILE A 272 14.47 14.46 -18.52
N ARG A 273 13.32 15.05 -18.85
CA ARG A 273 12.02 14.35 -18.71
C ARG A 273 11.97 13.10 -19.57
N ASP A 274 12.42 13.21 -20.83
CA ASP A 274 12.43 12.08 -21.76
C ASP A 274 13.42 11.00 -21.33
N MET A 275 14.63 11.38 -20.91
CA MET A 275 15.61 10.43 -20.35
C MET A 275 15.05 9.66 -19.16
N ALA A 276 14.40 10.35 -18.23
CA ALA A 276 13.81 9.73 -17.05
C ALA A 276 12.62 8.82 -17.41
N ALA A 277 11.77 9.24 -18.35
CA ALA A 277 10.67 8.41 -18.86
C ALA A 277 11.18 7.12 -19.54
N MET A 278 12.24 7.23 -20.34
CA MET A 278 12.88 6.05 -20.96
C MET A 278 13.53 5.14 -19.92
N ALA A 279 14.10 5.69 -18.83
CA ALA A 279 14.62 4.89 -17.74
C ALA A 279 13.51 4.16 -16.96
N LEU A 280 12.32 4.76 -16.84
CA LEU A 280 11.15 4.11 -16.22
C LEU A 280 10.60 2.95 -17.08
N LYS A 281 10.74 2.99 -18.40
CA LYS A 281 10.24 1.93 -19.30
C LYS A 281 10.83 0.55 -18.97
N SER A 282 12.04 0.48 -18.42
CA SER A 282 12.70 -0.76 -18.01
C SER A 282 12.33 -1.23 -16.60
N ARG A 283 11.44 -0.51 -15.89
CA ARG A 283 11.01 -0.83 -14.53
C ARG A 283 9.66 -1.51 -14.53
N ALA A 284 9.39 -2.30 -13.48
CA ALA A 284 8.05 -2.81 -13.24
C ALA A 284 7.05 -1.67 -13.11
N LYS A 285 5.92 -1.76 -13.81
CA LYS A 285 4.90 -0.70 -13.90
C LYS A 285 4.36 -0.29 -12.53
N GLU A 286 4.28 -1.23 -11.62
CA GLU A 286 3.79 -1.08 -10.24
C GLU A 286 4.68 -0.13 -9.40
N GLN A 287 5.95 0.01 -9.74
CA GLN A 287 6.89 0.88 -9.02
C GLN A 287 6.65 2.38 -9.28
N TYR A 288 6.02 2.76 -10.40
CA TYR A 288 5.92 4.17 -10.80
C TYR A 288 4.54 4.62 -11.30
N ILE A 289 3.73 3.75 -11.93
CA ILE A 289 2.42 4.17 -12.47
C ILE A 289 1.47 4.64 -11.36
N PRO A 290 1.31 3.96 -10.21
CA PRO A 290 0.45 4.45 -9.14
C PRO A 290 0.80 5.88 -8.70
N ALA A 291 2.11 6.17 -8.55
CA ALA A 291 2.57 7.50 -8.18
C ALA A 291 2.24 8.56 -9.25
N LEU A 292 2.38 8.23 -10.53
CA LEU A 292 1.99 9.12 -11.63
C LEU A 292 0.48 9.43 -11.60
N LEU A 293 -0.34 8.40 -11.44
CA LEU A 293 -1.80 8.54 -11.46
C LEU A 293 -2.34 9.31 -10.25
N THR A 294 -1.73 9.12 -9.06
CA THR A 294 -2.08 9.87 -7.85
C THR A 294 -1.82 11.38 -7.99
N MET A 295 -0.85 11.77 -8.82
CA MET A 295 -0.58 13.17 -9.11
C MET A 295 -1.49 13.78 -10.18
N MET A 296 -2.30 12.97 -10.90
CA MET A 296 -3.26 13.46 -11.88
C MET A 296 -4.56 13.89 -11.21
N PHE A 297 -5.06 15.06 -11.59
CA PHE A 297 -6.35 15.56 -11.14
C PHE A 297 -7.14 16.12 -12.32
N THR A 298 -8.47 16.05 -12.25
CA THR A 298 -9.28 16.83 -13.18
C THR A 298 -9.13 18.34 -12.89
N PRO A 299 -9.33 19.22 -13.88
CA PRO A 299 -9.38 20.65 -13.61
C PRO A 299 -10.42 20.97 -12.53
N ILE A 300 -10.08 21.89 -11.65
CA ILE A 300 -10.98 22.33 -10.57
C ILE A 300 -12.19 23.00 -11.20
N LYS A 301 -13.38 22.53 -10.87
CA LYS A 301 -14.67 23.15 -11.16
C LYS A 301 -15.06 24.04 -9.97
N SER A 302 -15.65 25.20 -10.25
CA SER A 302 -16.13 26.09 -9.21
C SER A 302 -17.63 26.37 -9.35
N ARG A 303 -18.25 26.66 -8.23
CA ARG A 303 -19.66 27.09 -8.16
C ARG A 303 -19.81 28.13 -7.08
N THR A 304 -20.39 29.25 -7.42
CA THR A 304 -20.74 30.32 -6.48
C THR A 304 -22.23 30.32 -6.19
N GLN A 305 -22.61 30.59 -4.96
CA GLN A 305 -24.00 30.71 -4.51
C GLN A 305 -24.12 31.88 -3.54
N ILE A 306 -25.17 32.68 -3.72
CA ILE A 306 -25.58 33.75 -2.77
C ILE A 306 -26.96 33.35 -2.26
N PHE A 307 -27.12 33.28 -0.95
CA PHE A 307 -28.39 32.90 -0.32
C PHE A 307 -28.58 33.63 1.00
N ARG A 308 -29.77 33.57 1.56
CA ARG A 308 -30.03 34.08 2.90
C ARG A 308 -29.84 32.96 3.93
N GLY A 309 -29.02 33.21 4.94
CA GLY A 309 -28.94 32.38 6.12
C GLY A 309 -30.21 32.43 6.97
N GLN A 310 -30.36 31.51 7.90
CA GLN A 310 -31.52 31.42 8.81
C GLN A 310 -31.79 32.74 9.59
N ASN A 311 -30.74 33.52 9.81
CA ASN A 311 -30.82 34.83 10.52
C ASN A 311 -31.04 36.01 9.60
N GLY A 312 -31.38 35.76 8.31
CA GLY A 312 -31.62 36.79 7.33
C GLY A 312 -30.37 37.51 6.81
N ASN A 313 -29.18 37.11 7.21
CA ASN A 313 -27.90 37.60 6.73
C ASN A 313 -27.63 37.10 5.29
N MET A 314 -26.88 37.88 4.52
CA MET A 314 -26.42 37.44 3.23
C MET A 314 -25.26 36.47 3.40
N MET A 315 -25.39 35.29 2.80
CA MET A 315 -24.37 34.25 2.75
C MET A 315 -23.83 34.14 1.34
N TYR A 316 -22.54 34.16 1.19
CA TYR A 316 -21.84 33.85 -0.04
C TYR A 316 -21.09 32.55 0.13
N ARG A 317 -21.33 31.57 -0.76
CA ARG A 317 -20.62 30.30 -0.78
C ARG A 317 -19.90 30.14 -2.10
N HIS A 318 -18.62 29.80 -2.03
CA HIS A 318 -17.81 29.44 -3.17
C HIS A 318 -17.29 28.02 -2.97
N SER A 319 -17.75 27.09 -3.79
CA SER A 319 -17.36 25.68 -3.74
C SER A 319 -16.43 25.36 -4.90
N PHE A 320 -15.36 24.65 -4.62
CA PHE A 320 -14.37 24.17 -5.57
C PHE A 320 -14.33 22.66 -5.49
N TYR A 321 -14.33 22.00 -6.65
CA TYR A 321 -14.34 20.54 -6.73
C TYR A 321 -13.40 20.05 -7.80
N ARG A 322 -12.63 19.00 -7.51
CA ARG A 322 -11.82 18.25 -8.48
C ARG A 322 -11.84 16.77 -8.18
N GLU A 323 -11.69 15.96 -9.22
CA GLU A 323 -11.61 14.51 -9.09
C GLU A 323 -10.15 14.09 -9.03
N GLY A 324 -9.83 13.17 -8.11
CA GLY A 324 -8.56 12.48 -7.99
C GLY A 324 -8.70 10.98 -8.28
N GLN A 325 -7.58 10.26 -8.30
CA GLN A 325 -7.57 8.82 -8.53
C GLN A 325 -8.26 8.07 -7.38
N ALA A 326 -7.85 8.32 -6.15
CA ALA A 326 -8.35 7.63 -4.97
C ALA A 326 -9.58 8.31 -4.36
N GLU A 327 -9.59 9.64 -4.33
CA GLU A 327 -10.63 10.45 -3.70
C GLU A 327 -10.91 11.73 -4.49
N HIS A 328 -12.11 12.27 -4.32
CA HIS A 328 -12.48 13.60 -4.80
C HIS A 328 -12.12 14.63 -3.74
N GLN A 329 -11.81 15.84 -4.16
CA GLN A 329 -11.48 16.94 -3.26
C GLN A 329 -12.45 18.09 -3.45
N GLN A 330 -13.06 18.54 -2.36
CA GLN A 330 -13.96 19.67 -2.33
C GLN A 330 -13.50 20.70 -1.30
N LEU A 331 -13.43 21.96 -1.69
CA LEU A 331 -13.25 23.09 -0.78
C LEU A 331 -14.51 23.93 -0.82
N VAL A 332 -15.14 24.12 0.34
CA VAL A 332 -16.33 24.98 0.49
C VAL A 332 -15.94 26.18 1.35
N MET A 333 -15.94 27.35 0.75
CA MET A 333 -15.70 28.63 1.46
C MET A 333 -17.03 29.35 1.61
N THR A 334 -17.44 29.60 2.85
CA THR A 334 -18.69 30.34 3.14
C THR A 334 -18.34 31.63 3.85
N THR A 335 -18.74 32.76 3.28
CA THR A 335 -18.61 34.09 3.89
C THR A 335 -20.00 34.56 4.32
N GLU A 336 -20.17 34.81 5.61
CA GLU A 336 -21.38 35.42 6.15
C GLU A 336 -21.17 36.92 6.27
N TYR A 337 -22.02 37.70 5.60
CA TYR A 337 -22.05 39.15 5.72
C TYR A 337 -23.05 39.55 6.78
N ARG A 338 -22.54 39.87 7.99
CA ARG A 338 -23.34 40.29 9.12
C ARG A 338 -23.54 41.79 9.13
N ARG A 339 -24.76 42.21 9.37
CA ARG A 339 -25.13 43.62 9.48
C ARG A 339 -25.18 44.07 10.95
N VAL A 340 -24.46 45.13 11.33
CA VAL A 340 -24.64 45.82 12.63
C VAL A 340 -25.60 47.00 12.41
N ALA A 341 -26.74 47.03 13.12
CA ALA A 341 -27.68 48.15 13.03
C ALA A 341 -27.02 49.41 13.60
N ARG A 342 -26.81 50.40 12.70
CA ARG A 342 -26.62 51.80 13.12
C ARG A 342 -27.91 52.54 12.86
N LEU A 343 -28.27 53.40 13.76
CA LEU A 343 -29.53 54.12 13.83
C LEU A 343 -29.90 54.92 12.54
N ASN A 344 -28.99 55.11 11.57
CA ASN A 344 -29.21 55.93 10.35
C ASN A 344 -28.55 55.37 9.07
N GLY A 345 -28.34 54.06 8.95
CA GLY A 345 -27.73 53.47 7.75
C GLY A 345 -28.76 52.91 6.73
N ASP A 346 -28.61 53.23 5.44
CA ASP A 346 -29.45 52.66 4.40
C ASP A 346 -29.19 51.17 4.19
N ARG A 347 -30.21 50.35 4.41
CA ARG A 347 -30.20 48.90 4.30
C ARG A 347 -29.82 48.45 2.86
N ARG A 348 -30.22 49.22 1.85
CA ARG A 348 -29.96 48.89 0.44
C ARG A 348 -28.48 49.06 0.09
N GLU A 349 -27.84 50.10 0.60
CA GLU A 349 -26.42 50.39 0.38
C GLU A 349 -25.53 49.31 1.00
N THR A 350 -25.85 48.84 2.22
CA THR A 350 -25.08 47.78 2.92
C THR A 350 -25.18 46.45 2.18
N VAL A 351 -26.34 46.07 1.64
CA VAL A 351 -26.54 44.87 0.86
C VAL A 351 -25.80 44.98 -0.49
N ALA A 352 -25.81 46.14 -1.13
CA ALA A 352 -25.10 46.38 -2.37
C ALA A 352 -23.59 46.28 -2.20
N ARG A 353 -23.02 46.79 -1.09
CA ARG A 353 -21.59 46.62 -0.75
C ARG A 353 -21.22 45.16 -0.53
N ALA A 354 -22.00 44.43 0.26
CA ALA A 354 -21.78 42.99 0.48
C ALA A 354 -21.82 42.19 -0.81
N PHE A 355 -22.72 42.52 -1.71
CA PHE A 355 -22.83 41.90 -3.03
C PHE A 355 -21.62 42.20 -3.92
N ASN A 356 -21.17 43.45 -3.95
CA ASN A 356 -19.99 43.86 -4.71
C ASN A 356 -18.72 43.20 -4.18
N ASP A 357 -18.55 43.15 -2.86
CA ASP A 357 -17.41 42.47 -2.23
C ASP A 357 -17.43 40.97 -2.53
N ALA A 358 -18.58 40.32 -2.46
CA ALA A 358 -18.72 38.90 -2.82
C ALA A 358 -18.38 38.66 -4.32
N GLN A 359 -18.81 39.52 -5.21
CA GLN A 359 -18.48 39.43 -6.64
C GLN A 359 -16.96 39.63 -6.89
N GLU A 360 -16.35 40.61 -6.24
CA GLU A 360 -14.91 40.86 -6.41
C GLU A 360 -14.09 39.70 -5.88
N ASN A 361 -14.43 39.18 -4.69
CA ASN A 361 -13.82 37.97 -4.13
C ASN A 361 -14.00 36.77 -5.08
N ALA A 362 -15.18 36.61 -5.70
CA ALA A 362 -15.42 35.57 -6.70
C ALA A 362 -14.47 35.70 -7.89
N ARG A 363 -14.35 36.90 -8.48
CA ARG A 363 -13.47 37.16 -9.63
C ARG A 363 -12.01 36.88 -9.33
N GLN A 364 -11.53 37.30 -8.16
CA GLN A 364 -10.14 37.06 -7.75
C GLN A 364 -9.85 35.56 -7.57
N ARG A 365 -10.74 34.82 -6.94
CA ARG A 365 -10.65 33.36 -6.77
C ARG A 365 -10.73 32.63 -8.10
N GLU A 366 -11.62 33.05 -9.01
CA GLU A 366 -11.70 32.46 -10.36
C GLU A 366 -10.43 32.73 -11.19
N ALA A 367 -9.83 33.91 -11.10
CA ALA A 367 -8.56 34.20 -11.75
C ALA A 367 -7.40 33.35 -11.21
N GLN A 368 -7.41 33.06 -9.90
CA GLN A 368 -6.45 32.16 -9.27
C GLN A 368 -6.68 30.71 -9.69
N LEU A 369 -7.94 30.27 -9.74
CA LEU A 369 -8.36 28.96 -10.21
C LEU A 369 -7.90 28.69 -11.65
N LEU A 370 -8.09 29.65 -12.56
CA LEU A 370 -7.63 29.51 -13.94
C LEU A 370 -6.12 29.28 -14.04
N ARG A 371 -5.33 29.96 -13.19
CA ARG A 371 -3.87 29.72 -13.11
C ARG A 371 -3.54 28.32 -12.59
N GLN A 372 -4.24 27.89 -11.57
CA GLN A 372 -4.05 26.55 -10.98
C GLN A 372 -4.45 25.45 -11.96
N ASN A 373 -5.57 25.59 -12.65
CA ASN A 373 -6.00 24.65 -13.68
C ASN A 373 -4.99 24.52 -14.82
N ARG A 374 -4.41 25.63 -15.25
CA ARG A 374 -3.35 25.62 -16.27
C ARG A 374 -2.10 24.84 -15.82
N LEU A 375 -1.70 24.99 -14.56
CA LEU A 375 -0.60 24.19 -14.00
C LEU A 375 -0.97 22.70 -13.92
N THR A 376 -2.20 22.39 -13.53
CA THR A 376 -2.73 21.01 -13.50
C THR A 376 -2.71 20.40 -14.91
N GLU A 377 -3.16 21.13 -15.93
CA GLU A 377 -3.14 20.67 -17.32
C GLU A 377 -1.72 20.38 -17.83
N VAL A 378 -0.76 21.27 -17.54
CA VAL A 378 0.66 21.07 -17.89
C VAL A 378 1.20 19.82 -17.20
N THR A 379 0.93 19.64 -15.91
CA THR A 379 1.38 18.46 -15.15
C THR A 379 0.74 17.19 -15.69
N ASN A 380 -0.57 17.18 -15.92
CA ASN A 380 -1.27 16.04 -16.51
C ASN A 380 -0.74 15.68 -17.90
N GLY A 381 -0.42 16.69 -18.72
CA GLY A 381 0.17 16.48 -20.04
C GLY A 381 1.54 15.79 -19.97
N ARG A 382 2.40 16.19 -19.01
CA ARG A 382 3.70 15.56 -18.78
C ARG A 382 3.55 14.12 -18.27
N ILE A 383 2.65 13.90 -17.31
CA ILE A 383 2.35 12.56 -16.79
C ILE A 383 1.83 11.67 -17.94
N ALA A 384 0.89 12.15 -18.74
CA ALA A 384 0.38 11.41 -19.90
C ALA A 384 1.49 11.06 -20.89
N GLN A 385 2.46 11.95 -21.11
CA GLN A 385 3.63 11.67 -21.95
C GLN A 385 4.48 10.53 -21.38
N VAL A 386 4.76 10.54 -20.08
CA VAL A 386 5.48 9.45 -19.40
C VAL A 386 4.73 8.15 -19.54
N LEU A 387 3.43 8.14 -19.25
CA LEU A 387 2.59 6.95 -19.35
C LEU A 387 2.54 6.39 -20.77
N LYS A 388 2.44 7.23 -21.80
CA LYS A 388 2.51 6.80 -23.21
C LYS A 388 3.85 6.20 -23.55
N THR A 389 4.95 6.80 -23.10
CA THR A 389 6.32 6.30 -23.36
C THR A 389 6.56 4.93 -22.72
N THR A 390 5.97 4.68 -21.56
CA THR A 390 6.26 3.51 -20.74
C THR A 390 5.26 2.36 -20.88
N SER A 391 4.02 2.63 -21.32
CA SER A 391 2.97 1.61 -21.43
C SER A 391 2.68 1.16 -22.86
N ASP A 392 3.26 1.83 -23.87
CA ASP A 392 2.98 1.65 -25.29
C ASP A 392 1.47 1.80 -25.66
N ASN A 393 0.68 2.39 -24.76
CA ASN A 393 -0.76 2.61 -24.93
C ASN A 393 -1.05 4.03 -25.43
N ASN A 394 -1.92 4.13 -26.42
CA ASN A 394 -2.36 5.41 -26.97
C ASN A 394 -3.67 5.88 -26.30
N VAL A 395 -3.68 5.92 -24.96
CA VAL A 395 -4.83 6.41 -24.19
C VAL A 395 -4.91 7.94 -24.34
N PRO A 396 -6.10 8.53 -24.45
CA PRO A 396 -6.30 9.97 -24.43
C PRO A 396 -5.74 10.63 -23.16
N THR A 397 -5.56 11.96 -23.22
CA THR A 397 -4.84 12.72 -22.17
C THR A 397 -5.65 13.00 -20.90
N LYS A 398 -6.91 12.54 -20.80
CA LYS A 398 -7.76 12.83 -19.65
C LYS A 398 -7.40 11.96 -18.44
N PRO A 399 -7.29 12.52 -17.23
CA PRO A 399 -6.99 11.77 -16.01
C PRO A 399 -7.90 10.57 -15.79
N THR A 400 -9.22 10.73 -15.97
CA THR A 400 -10.22 9.69 -15.76
C THR A 400 -10.00 8.46 -16.66
N GLU A 401 -9.52 8.66 -17.88
CA GLU A 401 -9.26 7.58 -18.84
C GLU A 401 -8.00 6.80 -18.45
N TRP A 402 -6.95 7.50 -17.95
CA TRP A 402 -5.75 6.83 -17.40
C TRP A 402 -6.03 6.06 -16.11
N TRP A 403 -6.88 6.59 -15.21
CA TRP A 403 -7.32 5.86 -14.03
C TRP A 403 -8.11 4.61 -14.40
N SER A 404 -9.03 4.73 -15.34
CA SER A 404 -9.80 3.58 -15.86
C SER A 404 -8.91 2.56 -16.55
N TRP A 405 -7.94 3.02 -17.36
CA TRP A 405 -6.97 2.13 -17.99
C TRP A 405 -6.16 1.35 -16.94
N TRP A 406 -5.63 2.04 -15.92
CA TRP A 406 -4.83 1.39 -14.88
C TRP A 406 -5.67 0.44 -14.01
N ASN A 407 -6.87 0.83 -13.66
CA ASN A 407 -7.82 -0.05 -12.97
C ASN A 407 -8.12 -1.28 -13.82
N ASN A 408 -8.39 -1.12 -15.11
CA ASN A 408 -8.60 -2.23 -16.04
C ASN A 408 -7.34 -3.09 -16.23
N GLU A 409 -6.15 -2.46 -16.24
CA GLU A 409 -4.88 -3.18 -16.33
C GLU A 409 -4.61 -4.03 -15.09
N ASN A 410 -4.97 -3.55 -13.89
CA ASN A 410 -4.86 -4.30 -12.64
C ASN A 410 -6.14 -4.98 -12.23
N GLU A 411 -7.22 -4.75 -12.99
CA GLU A 411 -8.54 -5.27 -12.72
C GLU A 411 -9.05 -4.96 -11.29
N VAL A 412 -8.66 -3.81 -10.73
CA VAL A 412 -9.13 -3.33 -9.44
C VAL A 412 -10.53 -2.76 -9.55
N PHE A 413 -11.45 -3.30 -8.78
CA PHE A 413 -12.83 -2.85 -8.68
C PHE A 413 -13.04 -1.94 -7.46
N VAL A 414 -13.44 -0.70 -7.72
CA VAL A 414 -13.86 0.24 -6.68
C VAL A 414 -15.40 0.17 -6.58
N GLN A 415 -15.89 -0.44 -5.52
CA GLN A 415 -17.33 -0.52 -5.24
C GLN A 415 -17.80 0.80 -4.62
N GLY A 416 -18.82 1.41 -5.21
CA GLY A 416 -19.39 2.68 -4.73
C GLY A 416 -18.72 3.92 -5.33
N GLU A 417 -19.08 5.09 -4.77
CA GLU A 417 -18.44 6.37 -5.13
C GLU A 417 -17.13 6.55 -4.40
N LYS A 418 -16.19 7.20 -5.08
CA LYS A 418 -14.98 7.67 -4.43
C LYS A 418 -15.36 8.65 -3.33
N THR A 419 -14.76 8.50 -2.18
CA THR A 419 -14.94 9.43 -1.07
C THR A 419 -14.61 10.86 -1.50
N THR A 420 -15.38 11.82 -1.02
CA THR A 420 -15.12 13.24 -1.25
C THR A 420 -14.61 13.86 0.04
N THR A 421 -13.32 14.17 0.07
CA THR A 421 -12.74 14.92 1.19
C THR A 421 -13.15 16.38 1.06
N THR A 422 -14.00 16.86 1.98
CA THR A 422 -14.50 18.23 2.00
C THR A 422 -13.78 19.04 3.08
N LEU A 423 -13.09 20.10 2.65
CA LEU A 423 -12.55 21.12 3.55
C LEU A 423 -13.50 22.31 3.59
N ALA A 424 -14.10 22.60 4.73
CA ALA A 424 -14.97 23.74 4.93
C ALA A 424 -14.22 24.91 5.59
N GLN A 425 -14.28 26.09 5.01
CA GLN A 425 -13.75 27.35 5.56
C GLN A 425 -14.90 28.35 5.73
N ASN A 426 -15.13 28.78 6.95
CA ASN A 426 -16.15 29.76 7.28
C ASN A 426 -15.51 31.08 7.66
N GLU A 427 -15.90 32.16 7.00
CA GLU A 427 -15.46 33.51 7.28
C GLU A 427 -16.67 34.39 7.60
N THR A 428 -16.55 35.27 8.57
CA THR A 428 -17.59 36.24 8.89
C THR A 428 -17.08 37.65 8.65
N VAL A 429 -17.68 38.34 7.69
CA VAL A 429 -17.45 39.75 7.45
C VAL A 429 -18.53 40.54 8.18
N THR A 430 -18.14 41.26 9.22
CA THR A 430 -19.09 42.06 10.03
C THR A 430 -19.37 43.39 9.34
N LEU A 431 -20.53 43.46 8.71
CA LEU A 431 -21.12 44.73 8.24
C LEU A 431 -22.10 45.27 9.28
N ALA A 432 -21.70 45.19 10.58
CA ALA A 432 -22.46 45.63 11.74
C ALA A 432 -23.93 45.16 11.77
N ASP A 433 -24.24 43.98 12.18
CA ASP A 433 -25.21 43.37 13.14
C ASP A 433 -25.26 41.83 13.08
N ARG A 434 -25.56 41.20 14.22
CA ARG A 434 -25.38 39.76 14.53
C ARG A 434 -26.64 38.91 14.23
N VAL A 435 -26.62 37.56 14.05
CA VAL A 435 -26.34 36.32 14.79
C VAL A 435 -26.68 35.04 13.98
N THR A 436 -25.83 34.03 14.05
CA THR A 436 -25.76 32.55 14.13
C THR A 436 -26.63 31.56 13.32
N GLY A 437 -25.98 30.44 12.89
CA GLY A 437 -26.38 29.03 12.93
C GLY A 437 -26.20 28.18 11.63
N PRO A 438 -25.94 26.86 11.71
CA PRO A 438 -25.36 26.01 10.67
C PRO A 438 -26.38 25.18 9.87
N ASN A 439 -25.94 24.51 8.80
CA ASN A 439 -26.56 23.26 8.30
C ASN A 439 -25.79 22.54 7.19
N ASP A 440 -25.98 21.24 7.17
CA ASP A 440 -25.43 20.14 6.41
C ASP A 440 -25.91 20.04 4.95
N LEU A 441 -25.20 19.26 4.11
CA LEU A 441 -25.69 18.77 2.83
C LEU A 441 -25.06 17.43 2.43
N ASP A 442 -25.91 16.54 1.95
CA ASP A 442 -25.71 15.20 1.43
C ASP A 442 -25.05 15.14 0.04
N SER A 443 -24.44 14.00 -0.26
CA SER A 443 -23.89 13.65 -1.57
C SER A 443 -24.28 12.22 -1.97
N SER A 444 -24.58 12.01 -3.25
CA SER A 444 -24.89 10.72 -3.86
C SER A 444 -24.03 10.44 -5.11
N GLY A 445 -23.72 9.20 -5.32
CA GLY A 445 -22.73 8.59 -6.11
C GLY A 445 -23.03 7.84 -7.42
N SER A 446 -22.06 7.22 -8.08
CA SER A 446 -22.28 6.15 -9.08
C SER A 446 -21.04 5.30 -9.44
N GLN A 447 -21.27 4.06 -9.85
CA GLN A 447 -20.40 2.89 -9.95
C GLN A 447 -19.73 2.67 -11.31
N ARG A 448 -18.60 1.90 -11.32
CA ARG A 448 -18.30 0.87 -12.36
C ARG A 448 -17.20 -0.10 -11.95
N ALA A 449 -17.30 -1.33 -12.46
CA ALA A 449 -16.78 -2.60 -11.98
C ALA A 449 -15.54 -3.14 -12.71
N LEU A 450 -14.86 -4.16 -12.11
CA LEU A 450 -14.37 -5.40 -12.71
C LEU A 450 -13.24 -6.10 -11.92
N ASP A 451 -13.33 -7.41 -11.60
CA ASP A 451 -12.46 -8.60 -11.63
C ASP A 451 -12.57 -9.55 -10.45
N CYS A 452 -12.60 -10.89 -10.77
CA CYS A 452 -12.98 -11.86 -9.74
C CYS A 452 -12.91 -13.32 -10.19
N LEU A 453 -13.05 -14.27 -9.23
CA LEU A 453 -13.23 -15.70 -9.41
C LEU A 453 -14.71 -16.05 -9.67
N ALA A 454 -14.98 -17.11 -10.44
CA ALA A 454 -16.34 -17.60 -10.64
C ALA A 454 -16.96 -18.15 -9.35
N ALA A 455 -18.29 -18.05 -9.23
CA ALA A 455 -19.03 -18.67 -8.14
C ALA A 455 -18.71 -20.16 -8.00
N GLY A 456 -18.69 -20.67 -6.78
CA GLY A 456 -18.32 -22.06 -6.48
C GLY A 456 -16.83 -22.29 -6.32
N THR A 457 -15.96 -21.33 -6.65
CA THR A 457 -14.51 -21.46 -6.40
C THR A 457 -14.24 -21.53 -4.89
N PRO A 458 -13.62 -22.61 -4.38
CA PRO A 458 -13.34 -22.74 -2.96
C PRO A 458 -12.28 -21.72 -2.50
N VAL A 459 -12.53 -21.05 -1.38
CA VAL A 459 -11.56 -20.25 -0.62
C VAL A 459 -11.30 -20.93 0.71
N TRP A 460 -10.05 -20.95 1.13
CA TRP A 460 -9.64 -21.60 2.38
C TRP A 460 -9.82 -20.64 3.55
N THR A 461 -10.86 -20.88 4.35
CA THR A 461 -11.20 -20.08 5.52
C THR A 461 -10.84 -20.82 6.82
N ALA A 462 -10.78 -20.09 7.94
CA ALA A 462 -10.63 -20.69 9.26
C ALA A 462 -11.83 -21.56 9.68
N MET A 463 -12.92 -21.55 8.92
CA MET A 463 -14.07 -22.45 9.09
C MET A 463 -14.04 -23.64 8.13
N GLY A 464 -13.03 -23.73 7.29
CA GLY A 464 -12.87 -24.72 6.22
C GLY A 464 -13.06 -24.13 4.85
N ARG A 465 -13.25 -24.97 3.83
CA ARG A 465 -13.50 -24.52 2.46
C ARG A 465 -14.88 -23.87 2.36
N THR A 466 -14.90 -22.66 1.83
CA THR A 466 -16.12 -21.87 1.62
C THR A 466 -16.10 -21.36 0.19
N SER A 467 -17.23 -21.43 -0.54
CA SER A 467 -17.33 -20.85 -1.88
C SER A 467 -17.13 -19.34 -1.82
N VAL A 468 -16.43 -18.77 -2.80
CA VAL A 468 -16.02 -17.36 -2.78
C VAL A 468 -17.20 -16.41 -2.62
N GLU A 469 -18.36 -16.72 -3.18
CA GLU A 469 -19.60 -15.95 -3.05
C GLU A 469 -20.24 -16.00 -1.66
N GLU A 470 -19.86 -16.98 -0.84
CA GLU A 470 -20.38 -17.16 0.53
C GLU A 470 -19.45 -16.52 1.57
N VAL A 471 -18.24 -16.14 1.18
CA VAL A 471 -17.28 -15.46 2.08
C VAL A 471 -17.79 -14.07 2.45
N GLN A 472 -17.73 -13.72 3.73
CA GLN A 472 -18.24 -12.46 4.26
C GLN A 472 -17.17 -11.67 5.01
N VAL A 473 -17.40 -10.37 5.19
CA VAL A 473 -16.58 -9.50 6.04
C VAL A 473 -16.42 -10.10 7.44
N GLY A 474 -15.17 -10.18 7.92
CA GLY A 474 -14.81 -10.79 9.19
C GLY A 474 -14.52 -12.29 9.14
N ASP A 475 -14.73 -12.98 8.01
CA ASP A 475 -14.19 -14.32 7.82
C ASP A 475 -12.66 -14.28 7.77
N LEU A 476 -12.02 -15.28 8.34
CA LEU A 476 -10.57 -15.41 8.31
C LEU A 476 -10.19 -16.33 7.16
N VAL A 477 -9.45 -15.84 6.19
CA VAL A 477 -8.93 -16.60 5.05
C VAL A 477 -7.46 -16.90 5.21
N LEU A 478 -7.02 -18.07 4.76
CA LEU A 478 -5.61 -18.42 4.70
C LEU A 478 -4.94 -17.54 3.64
N ALA A 479 -3.89 -16.85 4.04
CA ALA A 479 -3.16 -15.87 3.24
C ALA A 479 -1.67 -15.99 3.47
N GLN A 480 -0.87 -15.57 2.50
CA GLN A 480 0.59 -15.57 2.60
C GLN A 480 1.15 -14.22 2.19
N ASN A 481 2.08 -13.71 2.98
CA ASN A 481 2.80 -12.48 2.67
C ASN A 481 3.85 -12.74 1.58
N PRO A 482 3.80 -12.06 0.43
CA PRO A 482 4.76 -12.28 -0.65
C PRO A 482 6.21 -11.96 -0.26
N ASP A 483 6.44 -10.90 0.53
CA ASP A 483 7.80 -10.45 0.85
C ASP A 483 8.48 -11.29 1.94
N THR A 484 7.72 -11.73 2.94
CA THR A 484 8.27 -12.46 4.11
C THR A 484 8.05 -13.96 4.05
N GLY A 485 7.11 -14.44 3.23
CA GLY A 485 6.64 -15.82 3.20
C GLY A 485 5.73 -16.19 4.38
N GLU A 486 5.36 -15.24 5.27
CA GLU A 486 4.51 -15.50 6.43
C GLU A 486 3.15 -16.06 6.01
N LEU A 487 2.80 -17.23 6.54
CA LEU A 487 1.50 -17.88 6.36
C LEU A 487 0.62 -17.62 7.59
N ALA A 488 -0.56 -17.04 7.38
CA ALA A 488 -1.48 -16.71 8.47
C ALA A 488 -2.94 -16.67 8.01
N TYR A 489 -3.87 -16.76 8.96
CA TYR A 489 -5.27 -16.46 8.73
C TYR A 489 -5.52 -14.97 8.92
N LYS A 490 -5.98 -14.28 7.87
CA LYS A 490 -6.23 -12.83 7.85
C LYS A 490 -7.71 -12.53 7.62
N PRO A 491 -8.27 -11.47 8.25
CA PRO A 491 -9.68 -11.14 8.09
C PRO A 491 -9.98 -10.55 6.71
N VAL A 492 -11.13 -10.93 6.17
CA VAL A 492 -11.73 -10.29 5.00
C VAL A 492 -12.32 -8.95 5.44
N LEU A 493 -11.86 -7.88 4.81
CA LEU A 493 -12.28 -6.50 5.07
C LEU A 493 -13.46 -6.08 4.18
N GLN A 494 -13.47 -6.58 2.94
CA GLN A 494 -14.50 -6.30 1.95
C GLN A 494 -14.67 -7.48 1.00
N THR A 495 -15.88 -7.64 0.47
CA THR A 495 -16.18 -8.56 -0.63
C THR A 495 -16.69 -7.78 -1.81
N THR A 496 -16.32 -8.18 -3.03
CA THR A 496 -16.71 -7.51 -4.27
C THR A 496 -17.40 -8.48 -5.21
N ILE A 497 -18.40 -7.99 -5.92
CA ILE A 497 -19.18 -8.78 -6.90
C ILE A 497 -19.10 -8.06 -8.24
N ARG A 498 -18.66 -8.78 -9.26
CA ARG A 498 -18.63 -8.30 -10.63
C ARG A 498 -19.84 -8.81 -11.40
N PRO A 499 -20.51 -7.98 -12.21
CA PRO A 499 -21.48 -8.45 -13.19
C PRO A 499 -20.86 -9.42 -14.19
N GLU A 500 -21.68 -10.15 -14.93
CA GLU A 500 -21.28 -11.12 -15.93
C GLU A 500 -20.26 -10.53 -16.93
N GLY A 501 -19.21 -11.29 -17.23
CA GLY A 501 -18.15 -10.94 -18.15
C GLY A 501 -17.39 -12.17 -18.63
N GLN A 502 -16.63 -11.99 -19.73
CA GLN A 502 -15.83 -13.05 -20.33
C GLN A 502 -14.78 -13.57 -19.35
N LEU A 503 -14.73 -14.88 -19.16
CA LEU A 503 -13.77 -15.56 -18.29
C LEU A 503 -12.70 -16.28 -19.11
N VAL A 504 -11.65 -16.70 -18.43
CA VAL A 504 -10.69 -17.71 -18.88
C VAL A 504 -10.73 -18.89 -17.93
N ARG A 505 -10.45 -20.07 -18.47
CA ARG A 505 -10.34 -21.30 -17.70
C ARG A 505 -8.89 -21.74 -17.66
N VAL A 506 -8.33 -21.78 -16.46
CA VAL A 506 -6.94 -22.19 -16.20
C VAL A 506 -6.96 -23.62 -15.71
N HIS A 507 -6.41 -24.56 -16.49
CA HIS A 507 -6.32 -25.97 -16.15
C HIS A 507 -5.03 -26.29 -15.42
N VAL A 508 -5.15 -26.97 -14.27
CA VAL A 508 -4.03 -27.32 -13.38
C VAL A 508 -4.26 -28.74 -12.83
N GLY A 509 -3.64 -29.73 -13.47
CA GLY A 509 -3.82 -31.14 -13.12
C GLY A 509 -5.28 -31.61 -13.32
N THR A 510 -5.94 -31.99 -12.23
CA THR A 510 -7.36 -32.45 -12.26
C THR A 510 -8.37 -31.33 -11.94
N GLU A 511 -7.90 -30.12 -11.72
CA GLU A 511 -8.70 -28.96 -11.35
C GLU A 511 -8.63 -27.87 -12.43
N TYR A 512 -9.64 -27.04 -12.50
CA TYR A 512 -9.59 -25.82 -13.29
C TYR A 512 -10.17 -24.64 -12.51
N PHE A 513 -9.71 -23.44 -12.82
CA PHE A 513 -10.19 -22.18 -12.28
C PHE A 513 -10.90 -21.39 -13.37
N GLU A 514 -12.18 -21.09 -13.19
CA GLU A 514 -12.86 -20.09 -14.01
C GLU A 514 -12.70 -18.72 -13.36
N THR A 515 -12.06 -17.83 -14.06
CA THR A 515 -11.69 -16.51 -13.52
C THR A 515 -11.70 -15.45 -14.61
N SER A 516 -11.79 -14.20 -14.23
CA SER A 516 -11.52 -13.11 -15.17
C SER A 516 -10.09 -13.19 -15.71
N GLY A 517 -9.87 -12.76 -16.92
CA GLY A 517 -8.55 -12.84 -17.57
C GLY A 517 -7.46 -12.03 -16.87
N GLY A 518 -7.80 -11.11 -15.99
CA GLY A 518 -6.87 -10.29 -15.24
C GLY A 518 -6.53 -10.80 -13.84
N HIS A 519 -7.31 -11.73 -13.31
CA HIS A 519 -7.07 -12.28 -11.99
C HIS A 519 -5.64 -12.79 -11.84
N LEU A 520 -5.01 -12.47 -10.70
CA LEU A 520 -3.59 -12.67 -10.50
C LEU A 520 -3.32 -13.93 -9.70
N PHE A 521 -2.48 -14.78 -10.26
CA PHE A 521 -1.92 -15.96 -9.63
C PHE A 521 -0.42 -15.76 -9.39
N TRP A 522 0.10 -16.34 -8.32
CA TRP A 522 1.55 -16.33 -8.10
C TRP A 522 2.21 -17.47 -8.87
N VAL A 523 3.11 -17.11 -9.79
CA VAL A 523 3.97 -18.05 -10.53
C VAL A 523 5.34 -18.05 -9.88
N SER A 524 5.80 -19.20 -9.41
CA SER A 524 7.13 -19.35 -8.80
C SER A 524 8.23 -19.05 -9.82
N GLY A 525 9.09 -18.09 -9.52
CA GLY A 525 10.11 -17.55 -10.40
C GLY A 525 9.73 -16.27 -11.15
N GLU A 526 8.44 -15.94 -11.27
CA GLU A 526 7.97 -14.77 -12.04
C GLU A 526 7.15 -13.77 -11.18
N GLY A 527 6.62 -14.21 -10.01
CA GLY A 527 5.74 -13.42 -9.18
C GLY A 527 4.29 -13.39 -9.69
N TRP A 528 3.61 -12.23 -9.65
CA TRP A 528 2.21 -12.10 -10.03
C TRP A 528 2.00 -12.10 -11.54
N VAL A 529 1.28 -13.10 -12.05
CA VAL A 529 0.93 -13.27 -13.48
C VAL A 529 -0.60 -13.28 -13.62
N LYS A 530 -1.12 -12.58 -14.64
CA LYS A 530 -2.55 -12.55 -14.96
C LYS A 530 -3.00 -13.89 -15.54
N ALA A 531 -4.21 -14.33 -15.20
CA ALA A 531 -4.77 -15.59 -15.68
C ALA A 531 -4.67 -15.75 -17.21
N ARG A 532 -4.97 -14.69 -17.97
CA ARG A 532 -4.86 -14.70 -19.45
C ARG A 532 -3.44 -14.80 -20.00
N ASN A 533 -2.43 -14.55 -19.17
CA ASN A 533 -1.01 -14.57 -19.55
C ASN A 533 -0.30 -15.82 -19.01
N LEU A 534 -1.02 -16.72 -18.35
CA LEU A 534 -0.47 -17.99 -17.91
C LEU A 534 -0.22 -18.89 -19.12
N GLU A 535 0.94 -19.51 -19.15
CA GLU A 535 1.37 -20.42 -20.21
C GLU A 535 1.54 -21.84 -19.67
N SER A 536 1.37 -22.83 -20.55
CA SER A 536 1.61 -24.22 -20.19
C SER A 536 3.03 -24.42 -19.69
N GLY A 537 3.17 -25.06 -18.54
CA GLY A 537 4.45 -25.34 -17.89
C GLY A 537 4.81 -24.36 -16.76
N MET A 538 4.12 -23.23 -16.60
CA MET A 538 4.31 -22.33 -15.46
C MET A 538 3.93 -23.01 -14.14
N GLU A 539 4.72 -22.79 -13.08
CA GLU A 539 4.54 -23.40 -11.77
C GLU A 539 3.80 -22.42 -10.83
N LEU A 540 2.54 -22.69 -10.55
CA LEU A 540 1.74 -21.88 -9.62
C LEU A 540 2.10 -22.22 -8.18
N HIS A 541 2.33 -21.19 -7.35
CA HIS A 541 2.63 -21.34 -5.93
C HIS A 541 1.41 -21.83 -5.13
N SER A 542 1.62 -22.83 -4.29
CA SER A 542 0.66 -23.33 -3.31
C SER A 542 1.32 -23.46 -1.93
N VAL A 543 0.56 -23.67 -0.87
CA VAL A 543 1.04 -23.67 0.52
C VAL A 543 2.28 -24.55 0.72
N ASN A 544 2.30 -25.75 0.18
CA ASN A 544 3.38 -26.74 0.42
C ASN A 544 3.92 -27.40 -0.85
N LYS A 545 3.47 -26.96 -2.03
CA LYS A 545 3.87 -27.51 -3.32
C LYS A 545 3.72 -26.47 -4.43
N THR A 546 4.16 -26.79 -5.63
CA THR A 546 3.77 -26.09 -6.85
C THR A 546 2.79 -26.92 -7.68
N LEU A 547 2.13 -26.26 -8.60
CA LEU A 547 1.20 -26.88 -9.52
C LEU A 547 1.42 -26.32 -10.91
N ARG A 548 1.68 -27.22 -11.85
CA ARG A 548 1.95 -26.84 -13.22
C ARG A 548 0.67 -26.50 -13.96
N VAL A 549 0.69 -25.36 -14.65
CA VAL A 549 -0.36 -24.99 -15.61
C VAL A 549 -0.32 -25.94 -16.80
N ASP A 550 -1.43 -26.60 -17.09
CA ASP A 550 -1.55 -27.47 -18.27
C ASP A 550 -1.83 -26.63 -19.52
N HIS A 551 -2.89 -25.83 -19.50
CA HIS A 551 -3.27 -24.88 -20.54
C HIS A 551 -4.28 -23.87 -20.03
N VAL A 552 -4.48 -22.81 -20.80
CA VAL A 552 -5.52 -21.80 -20.58
C VAL A 552 -6.42 -21.74 -21.80
N GLU A 553 -7.71 -21.70 -21.61
CA GLU A 553 -8.72 -21.58 -22.67
C GLU A 553 -9.75 -20.50 -22.34
N ASP A 554 -10.52 -20.07 -23.33
CA ASP A 554 -11.65 -19.18 -23.11
C ASP A 554 -12.72 -19.87 -22.26
N GLY A 555 -13.17 -19.19 -21.21
CA GLY A 555 -14.25 -19.64 -20.32
C GLY A 555 -15.61 -19.11 -20.74
N GLY A 556 -16.61 -19.31 -19.90
CA GLY A 556 -17.96 -18.77 -20.10
C GLY A 556 -18.10 -17.30 -19.70
N GLU A 557 -19.35 -16.82 -19.70
CA GLU A 557 -19.71 -15.51 -19.13
C GLU A 557 -20.46 -15.76 -17.80
N LEU A 558 -19.86 -15.39 -16.68
CA LEU A 558 -20.42 -15.58 -15.35
C LEU A 558 -20.17 -14.36 -14.46
N LYS A 559 -20.99 -14.25 -13.40
CA LYS A 559 -20.68 -13.36 -12.26
C LYS A 559 -19.45 -13.85 -11.54
N THR A 560 -18.61 -12.93 -11.12
CA THR A 560 -17.39 -13.26 -10.42
C THR A 560 -17.27 -12.48 -9.11
N TYR A 561 -16.44 -13.00 -8.20
CA TYR A 561 -16.31 -12.54 -6.82
C TYR A 561 -14.86 -12.38 -6.46
N ASN A 562 -14.52 -11.36 -5.67
CA ASN A 562 -13.19 -11.20 -5.09
C ASN A 562 -13.30 -10.68 -3.65
N LEU A 563 -12.19 -10.72 -2.94
CA LEU A 563 -12.04 -10.34 -1.56
C LEU A 563 -11.07 -9.17 -1.43
N VAL A 564 -11.13 -8.44 -0.33
CA VAL A 564 -10.06 -7.58 0.16
C VAL A 564 -9.62 -8.16 1.49
N VAL A 565 -8.35 -8.55 1.58
CA VAL A 565 -7.78 -9.29 2.71
C VAL A 565 -6.78 -8.41 3.45
N ALA A 566 -6.89 -8.34 4.77
CA ALA A 566 -6.03 -7.50 5.59
C ALA A 566 -4.55 -7.88 5.46
N ASP A 567 -3.66 -6.89 5.50
CA ASP A 567 -2.21 -6.96 5.62
C ASP A 567 -1.49 -7.56 4.40
N PHE A 568 -1.89 -8.74 3.93
CA PHE A 568 -1.14 -9.50 2.92
C PHE A 568 -1.66 -9.27 1.50
N ASN A 569 -2.91 -8.82 1.34
CA ASN A 569 -3.58 -8.62 0.06
C ASN A 569 -3.62 -9.89 -0.82
N THR A 570 -3.63 -11.05 -0.19
CA THR A 570 -3.59 -12.37 -0.82
C THR A 570 -4.53 -13.34 -0.13
N TYR A 571 -4.87 -14.42 -0.80
CA TYR A 571 -5.59 -15.57 -0.23
C TYR A 571 -5.37 -16.82 -1.07
N PHE A 572 -5.67 -17.99 -0.49
CA PHE A 572 -5.57 -19.26 -1.18
C PHE A 572 -6.93 -19.71 -1.71
N ALA A 573 -7.00 -20.00 -3.00
CA ALA A 573 -8.18 -20.46 -3.72
C ALA A 573 -7.99 -21.83 -4.36
N GLY A 574 -9.12 -22.49 -4.70
CA GLY A 574 -9.15 -23.81 -5.30
C GLY A 574 -8.93 -24.93 -4.29
N ASN A 575 -9.16 -26.18 -4.73
CA ASN A 575 -8.88 -27.34 -3.88
C ASN A 575 -7.37 -27.51 -3.66
N SER A 576 -6.59 -27.06 -4.61
CA SER A 576 -5.12 -27.13 -4.62
C SER A 576 -4.43 -26.01 -3.87
N ARG A 577 -5.15 -25.04 -3.30
CA ARG A 577 -4.62 -23.90 -2.53
C ARG A 577 -3.62 -23.06 -3.33
N ILE A 578 -4.02 -22.56 -4.47
CA ILE A 578 -3.18 -21.67 -5.27
C ILE A 578 -3.25 -20.25 -4.69
N LEU A 579 -2.10 -19.59 -4.60
CA LEU A 579 -2.00 -18.23 -4.08
C LEU A 579 -2.54 -17.23 -5.11
N CYS A 580 -3.57 -16.49 -4.70
CA CYS A 580 -4.24 -15.45 -5.47
C CYS A 580 -4.05 -14.08 -4.84
N HIS A 581 -4.00 -13.05 -5.68
CA HIS A 581 -4.08 -11.66 -5.22
C HIS A 581 -5.52 -11.26 -4.97
N ASP A 582 -5.73 -10.42 -3.99
CA ASP A 582 -7.04 -9.89 -3.65
C ASP A 582 -7.46 -8.70 -4.57
N ASN A 583 -8.59 -8.05 -4.28
CA ASN A 583 -9.09 -6.92 -5.06
C ASN A 583 -8.42 -5.58 -4.67
N THR A 584 -7.11 -5.57 -4.50
CA THR A 584 -6.32 -4.36 -4.24
C THR A 584 -5.28 -4.11 -5.34
N ILE A 585 -4.73 -2.92 -5.36
CA ILE A 585 -3.60 -2.61 -6.26
C ILE A 585 -2.36 -3.34 -5.75
N ARG A 586 -1.70 -4.07 -6.65
CA ARG A 586 -0.45 -4.77 -6.34
C ARG A 586 0.58 -3.84 -5.73
N GLN A 587 1.15 -4.25 -4.60
CA GLN A 587 2.34 -3.63 -4.07
C GLN A 587 3.57 -4.13 -4.84
N PRO A 588 4.56 -3.27 -5.10
CA PRO A 588 5.82 -3.72 -5.66
C PRO A 588 6.49 -4.74 -4.74
N THR A 589 6.88 -5.88 -5.28
CA THR A 589 7.68 -6.90 -4.59
C THR A 589 8.79 -7.36 -5.50
N ASP A 590 9.96 -7.62 -4.94
CA ASP A 590 11.11 -8.22 -5.65
C ASP A 590 11.18 -9.74 -5.36
N ALA A 591 10.19 -10.30 -4.66
CA ALA A 591 10.14 -11.74 -4.36
C ALA A 591 9.76 -12.53 -5.62
N VAL A 592 10.50 -13.60 -5.89
CA VAL A 592 10.24 -14.55 -6.99
C VAL A 592 9.49 -15.80 -6.50
N VAL A 593 9.62 -16.12 -5.22
CA VAL A 593 8.77 -17.04 -4.44
C VAL A 593 8.45 -16.32 -3.15
N PRO A 594 7.27 -16.48 -2.53
CA PRO A 594 6.98 -15.81 -1.26
C PRO A 594 8.10 -16.04 -0.24
N GLY A 595 8.74 -14.93 0.21
CA GLY A 595 9.90 -14.95 1.12
C GLY A 595 11.27 -15.20 0.47
N LEU A 596 11.37 -15.33 -0.86
CA LEU A 596 12.63 -15.41 -1.60
C LEU A 596 12.80 -14.20 -2.52
N ILE A 597 13.81 -13.40 -2.26
CA ILE A 597 14.23 -12.28 -3.11
C ILE A 597 15.52 -12.70 -3.81
N GLU A 598 15.56 -12.64 -5.15
CA GLU A 598 16.82 -12.81 -5.89
C GLU A 598 17.66 -11.53 -5.80
N GLU A 599 18.95 -11.68 -5.43
CA GLU A 599 19.91 -10.58 -5.33
C GLU A 599 20.37 -10.05 -6.70
#